data_82d408b12d77f6d70c128277273f0574
#
_entry.id   82d408b12d77f6d70c128277273f0574
#
_cell.length_a   1.000
_cell.length_b   1.000
_cell.length_c   1.000
_cell.angle_alpha   90.00
_cell.angle_beta   90.00
_cell.angle_gamma   90.00
#
_symmetry.space_group_name_H-M   'P 1'
#
loop_
_entity.id
_entity.type
_entity.pdbx_description
1 polymer ?
#
loop_
_entity_poly.entity_id
_entity_poly.type
_entity_poly.pdbx_seq_one_letter_code
_entity_poly.pdbx_strand_id
1 'polypeptide(L)'
;MNRASGGDGILVELFQILKDDAVKAGFRKSRGTRDQIANILWIMEKAREFQKNIYFCFIDYAKAFDCVDHNKLWKIRKEMGIPEHLTCLLRNLYAGQEATVRTGHGTTDWSQIGKGVHQGCILSPCLFNLYPEYIMRNAGLEEVQARIKIAGRNISNLRYADNTTLMAESKELKAS
;
A
#
# COMPACT_ATOMS: atom_id res chain seq x y z
N MET A 1 30.55 -8.61 15.70
CA MET A 1 29.46 -8.28 14.77
C MET A 1 28.13 -8.45 15.51
N ASN A 2 27.63 -7.38 16.12
CA ASN A 2 26.34 -7.39 16.82
C ASN A 2 25.23 -7.22 15.79
N ARG A 3 24.48 -8.27 15.52
CA ARG A 3 23.17 -8.18 14.85
C ARG A 3 22.21 -7.48 15.79
N ALA A 4 21.67 -6.35 15.41
CA ALA A 4 20.57 -5.71 16.10
C ALA A 4 19.33 -6.62 15.95
N SER A 5 19.03 -7.39 16.99
CA SER A 5 17.95 -8.40 17.00
C SER A 5 16.53 -7.83 17.18
N GLY A 6 16.34 -6.53 17.00
CA GLY A 6 15.04 -5.87 17.24
C GLY A 6 14.21 -5.57 15.98
N GLY A 7 14.83 -5.50 14.80
CA GLY A 7 14.14 -5.07 13.58
C GLY A 7 13.34 -6.17 12.88
N ASP A 8 13.81 -7.41 12.95
CA ASP A 8 13.24 -8.51 12.17
C ASP A 8 11.86 -8.96 12.74
N GLY A 9 11.67 -8.87 14.07
CA GLY A 9 10.40 -9.22 14.71
C GLY A 9 9.26 -8.25 14.36
N ILE A 10 9.54 -6.96 14.35
CA ILE A 10 8.56 -5.92 14.00
C ILE A 10 8.08 -6.06 12.55
N LEU A 11 9.01 -6.35 11.65
CA LEU A 11 8.71 -6.62 10.25
C LEU A 11 7.81 -7.84 10.08
N VAL A 12 8.15 -8.94 10.73
CA VAL A 12 7.40 -10.19 10.66
C VAL A 12 5.97 -9.98 11.16
N GLU A 13 5.82 -9.29 12.29
CA GLU A 13 4.50 -9.01 12.88
C GLU A 13 3.66 -8.08 12.00
N LEU A 14 4.25 -6.99 11.46
CA LEU A 14 3.59 -6.12 10.49
C LEU A 14 3.20 -6.86 9.22
N PHE A 15 4.07 -7.73 8.70
CA PHE A 15 3.77 -8.55 7.53
C PHE A 15 2.69 -9.58 7.82
N GLN A 16 2.60 -10.12 9.03
CA GLN A 16 1.54 -11.06 9.41
C GLN A 16 0.17 -10.37 9.45
N ILE A 17 0.10 -9.16 10.00
CA ILE A 17 -1.13 -8.36 10.04
C ILE A 17 -1.59 -7.97 8.64
N LEU A 18 -0.65 -7.73 7.70
CA LEU A 18 -0.94 -7.35 6.32
C LEU A 18 -1.15 -8.54 5.36
N LYS A 19 -1.05 -9.79 5.87
CA LYS A 19 -1.03 -11.01 5.04
C LYS A 19 -2.35 -11.36 4.37
N ASP A 20 -3.47 -10.90 4.87
CA ASP A 20 -4.79 -11.41 4.48
C ASP A 20 -5.30 -10.96 3.10
N ASP A 21 -4.56 -10.08 2.40
CA ASP A 21 -4.93 -9.68 1.06
C ASP A 21 -4.04 -10.32 -0.02
N ALA A 22 -4.52 -11.39 -0.58
CA ALA A 22 -3.85 -12.21 -1.60
C ALA A 22 -3.46 -11.47 -2.89
N VAL A 23 -3.87 -10.22 -3.04
CA VAL A 23 -3.75 -9.45 -4.29
C VAL A 23 -2.65 -8.38 -4.26
N LYS A 24 -2.05 -8.14 -3.09
CA LYS A 24 -0.94 -7.16 -2.95
C LYS A 24 0.38 -7.79 -3.39
N ALA A 25 0.89 -7.42 -4.54
CA ALA A 25 2.13 -7.98 -5.09
C ALA A 25 3.36 -7.08 -4.92
N GLY A 26 3.18 -5.78 -4.72
CA GLY A 26 4.28 -4.85 -4.60
C GLY A 26 5.17 -5.14 -3.38
N PHE A 27 6.48 -5.06 -3.58
CA PHE A 27 7.51 -5.29 -2.55
C PHE A 27 7.56 -6.71 -1.96
N ARG A 28 6.92 -7.70 -2.61
CA ARG A 28 7.01 -9.10 -2.21
C ARG A 28 8.04 -9.84 -3.03
N LYS A 29 8.79 -10.74 -2.35
CA LYS A 29 9.74 -11.63 -3.01
C LYS A 29 9.02 -12.46 -4.08
N SER A 30 9.62 -12.58 -5.25
CA SER A 30 9.11 -13.36 -6.40
C SER A 30 7.78 -12.87 -6.96
N ARG A 31 7.44 -11.59 -6.78
CA ARG A 31 6.28 -10.95 -7.42
C ARG A 31 6.76 -9.74 -8.22
N GLY A 32 6.56 -9.79 -9.52
CA GLY A 32 6.98 -8.75 -10.45
C GLY A 32 5.80 -8.07 -11.15
N THR A 33 6.09 -7.00 -11.87
CA THR A 33 5.12 -6.32 -12.75
C THR A 33 4.56 -7.26 -13.80
N ARG A 34 5.36 -8.21 -14.30
CA ARG A 34 4.92 -9.22 -15.26
C ARG A 34 3.78 -10.10 -14.73
N ASP A 35 3.83 -10.45 -13.43
CA ASP A 35 2.76 -11.25 -12.80
C ASP A 35 1.45 -10.46 -12.75
N GLN A 36 1.52 -9.15 -12.49
CA GLN A 36 0.34 -8.28 -12.46
C GLN A 36 -0.25 -8.09 -13.86
N ILE A 37 0.59 -7.90 -14.87
CA ILE A 37 0.16 -7.85 -16.27
C ILE A 37 -0.52 -9.17 -16.65
N ALA A 38 0.08 -10.30 -16.31
CA ALA A 38 -0.51 -11.63 -16.57
C ALA A 38 -1.87 -11.79 -15.87
N ASN A 39 -2.00 -11.31 -14.62
CA ASN A 39 -3.27 -11.33 -13.89
C ASN A 39 -4.34 -10.48 -14.60
N ILE A 40 -4.01 -9.26 -15.05
CA ILE A 40 -4.94 -8.40 -15.79
C ILE A 40 -5.37 -9.06 -17.11
N LEU A 41 -4.41 -9.57 -17.87
CA LEU A 41 -4.70 -10.27 -19.15
C LEU A 41 -5.59 -11.48 -18.91
N TRP A 42 -5.32 -12.28 -17.89
CA TRP A 42 -6.14 -13.43 -17.53
C TRP A 42 -7.57 -13.01 -17.15
N ILE A 43 -7.72 -11.91 -16.37
CA ILE A 43 -9.04 -11.37 -16.00
C ILE A 43 -9.80 -10.92 -17.27
N MET A 44 -9.14 -10.23 -18.20
CA MET A 44 -9.74 -9.77 -19.45
C MET A 44 -10.18 -10.95 -20.33
N GLU A 45 -9.36 -11.99 -20.41
CA GLU A 45 -9.66 -13.22 -21.17
C GLU A 45 -10.87 -13.92 -20.57
N LYS A 46 -10.91 -14.10 -19.25
CA LYS A 46 -12.04 -14.70 -18.55
C LYS A 46 -13.31 -13.87 -18.68
N ALA A 47 -13.22 -12.57 -18.59
CA ALA A 47 -14.37 -11.71 -18.81
C ALA A 47 -14.96 -11.85 -20.22
N ARG A 48 -14.08 -11.95 -21.23
CA ARG A 48 -14.49 -12.17 -22.62
C ARG A 48 -15.13 -13.56 -22.79
N GLU A 49 -14.57 -14.60 -22.19
CA GLU A 49 -15.11 -15.96 -22.21
C GLU A 49 -16.53 -16.02 -21.62
N PHE A 50 -16.76 -15.31 -20.51
CA PHE A 50 -18.07 -15.23 -19.84
C PHE A 50 -18.97 -14.10 -20.35
N GLN A 51 -18.57 -13.41 -21.42
CA GLN A 51 -19.30 -12.26 -22.01
C GLN A 51 -19.66 -11.17 -21.00
N LYS A 52 -18.75 -10.92 -20.04
CA LYS A 52 -18.92 -9.91 -19.02
C LYS A 52 -18.13 -8.64 -19.37
N ASN A 53 -18.79 -7.48 -19.20
CA ASN A 53 -18.10 -6.20 -19.30
C ASN A 53 -17.29 -5.96 -18.02
N ILE A 54 -16.02 -5.59 -18.17
CA ILE A 54 -15.17 -5.19 -17.07
C ILE A 54 -14.65 -3.78 -17.33
N TYR A 55 -14.72 -2.95 -16.30
CA TYR A 55 -14.18 -1.60 -16.27
C TYR A 55 -12.97 -1.57 -15.35
N PHE A 56 -11.89 -0.97 -15.83
CA PHE A 56 -10.65 -0.78 -15.06
C PHE A 56 -10.47 0.70 -14.75
N CYS A 57 -10.12 1.01 -13.51
CA CYS A 57 -9.66 2.31 -13.08
C CYS A 57 -8.24 2.17 -12.54
N PHE A 58 -7.28 2.84 -13.17
CA PHE A 58 -5.89 2.85 -12.76
C PHE A 58 -5.62 4.08 -11.91
N ILE A 59 -5.12 3.86 -10.70
CA ILE A 59 -4.77 4.90 -9.74
C ILE A 59 -3.26 4.85 -9.55
N ASP A 60 -2.59 5.94 -9.88
CA ASP A 60 -1.17 6.17 -9.64
C ASP A 60 -1.02 7.26 -8.59
N TYR A 61 -0.35 6.95 -7.48
CA TYR A 61 -0.17 7.90 -6.38
C TYR A 61 1.05 8.78 -6.65
N ALA A 62 0.83 10.04 -6.97
CA ALA A 62 1.92 11.00 -7.11
C ALA A 62 2.70 11.12 -5.80
N LYS A 63 4.03 10.92 -5.87
CA LYS A 63 4.93 10.99 -4.71
C LYS A 63 4.46 10.14 -3.52
N ALA A 64 4.05 8.90 -3.81
CA ALA A 64 3.39 7.99 -2.87
C ALA A 64 4.06 7.94 -1.48
N PHE A 65 5.38 7.71 -1.46
CA PHE A 65 6.17 7.63 -0.22
C PHE A 65 6.33 8.98 0.48
N ASP A 66 6.44 10.08 -0.27
CA ASP A 66 6.70 11.42 0.27
C ASP A 66 5.41 12.05 0.83
N CYS A 67 4.24 11.58 0.39
CA CYS A 67 2.94 12.13 0.79
C CYS A 67 2.32 11.48 2.01
N VAL A 68 2.94 10.45 2.60
CA VAL A 68 2.42 9.76 3.78
C VAL A 68 2.44 10.71 4.99
N ASP A 69 1.27 11.13 5.45
CA ASP A 69 1.13 11.96 6.65
C ASP A 69 1.29 11.09 7.91
N HIS A 70 2.25 11.44 8.75
CA HIS A 70 2.57 10.67 9.96
C HIS A 70 1.39 10.60 10.93
N ASN A 71 0.67 11.71 11.15
CA ASN A 71 -0.46 11.72 12.08
C ASN A 71 -1.60 10.82 11.60
N LYS A 72 -1.90 10.88 10.29
CA LYS A 72 -2.88 9.98 9.67
C LYS A 72 -2.41 8.54 9.75
N LEU A 73 -1.13 8.27 9.49
CA LEU A 73 -0.56 6.92 9.57
C LEU A 73 -0.74 6.30 10.96
N TRP A 74 -0.51 7.09 12.03
CA TRP A 74 -0.68 6.62 13.40
C TRP A 74 -2.15 6.33 13.73
N LYS A 75 -3.08 7.13 13.22
CA LYS A 75 -4.51 6.91 13.35
C LYS A 75 -4.95 5.63 12.62
N ILE A 76 -4.56 5.50 11.36
CA ILE A 76 -4.82 4.31 10.53
C ILE A 76 -4.37 3.03 11.23
N ARG A 77 -3.17 3.02 11.78
CA ARG A 77 -2.63 1.85 12.47
C ARG A 77 -3.47 1.45 13.67
N LYS A 78 -3.93 2.41 14.45
CA LYS A 78 -4.82 2.16 15.58
C LYS A 78 -6.16 1.55 15.12
N GLU A 79 -6.76 2.10 14.09
CA GLU A 79 -8.02 1.64 13.51
C GLU A 79 -7.89 0.24 12.86
N MET A 80 -6.71 -0.09 12.34
CA MET A 80 -6.42 -1.42 11.78
C MET A 80 -6.02 -2.47 12.83
N GLY A 81 -6.07 -2.14 14.12
CA GLY A 81 -5.78 -3.07 15.20
C GLY A 81 -4.30 -3.41 15.37
N ILE A 82 -3.39 -2.56 14.86
CA ILE A 82 -1.96 -2.77 15.03
C ILE A 82 -1.58 -2.47 16.49
N PRO A 83 -0.85 -3.37 17.16
CA PRO A 83 -0.49 -3.23 18.57
C PRO A 83 0.19 -1.91 18.90
N GLU A 84 -0.14 -1.32 20.05
CA GLU A 84 0.33 0.01 20.46
C GLU A 84 1.86 0.05 20.63
N HIS A 85 2.48 -1.04 21.10
CA HIS A 85 3.94 -1.08 21.24
C HIS A 85 4.66 -0.92 19.89
N LEU A 86 4.14 -1.49 18.80
CA LEU A 86 4.68 -1.29 17.45
C LEU A 86 4.44 0.14 16.96
N THR A 87 3.30 0.73 17.31
CA THR A 87 3.00 2.13 16.99
C THR A 87 3.98 3.06 17.69
N CYS A 88 4.24 2.83 18.96
CA CYS A 88 5.17 3.62 19.77
C CYS A 88 6.60 3.53 19.20
N LEU A 89 7.08 2.33 18.87
CA LEU A 89 8.39 2.15 18.25
C LEU A 89 8.53 2.91 16.94
N LEU A 90 7.52 2.84 16.08
CA LEU A 90 7.56 3.54 14.79
C LEU A 90 7.45 5.06 14.96
N ARG A 91 6.62 5.54 15.90
CA ARG A 91 6.61 6.97 16.25
C ARG A 91 7.98 7.46 16.67
N ASN A 92 8.65 6.73 17.53
CA ASN A 92 10.00 7.09 17.99
C ASN A 92 11.01 7.08 16.83
N LEU A 93 10.87 6.15 15.87
CA LEU A 93 11.72 6.09 14.69
C LEU A 93 11.56 7.33 13.79
N TYR A 94 10.34 7.87 13.69
CA TYR A 94 10.02 9.03 12.86
C TYR A 94 10.01 10.36 13.63
N ALA A 95 10.10 10.32 14.96
CA ALA A 95 10.11 11.53 15.79
C ALA A 95 11.42 12.30 15.65
N GLY A 96 11.32 13.61 15.45
CA GLY A 96 12.48 14.49 15.39
C GLY A 96 13.42 14.25 14.21
N GLN A 97 12.96 13.59 13.15
CA GLN A 97 13.75 13.46 11.94
C GLN A 97 13.92 14.81 11.25
N GLU A 98 15.15 15.11 10.88
CA GLU A 98 15.52 16.31 10.17
C GLU A 98 16.27 15.95 8.89
N ALA A 99 16.15 16.78 7.88
CA ALA A 99 16.87 16.64 6.64
C ALA A 99 17.47 17.95 6.18
N THR A 100 18.55 17.83 5.44
CA THR A 100 19.19 18.92 4.71
C THR A 100 19.43 18.47 3.27
N VAL A 101 19.38 19.41 2.35
CA VAL A 101 19.58 19.14 0.91
C VAL A 101 20.92 19.72 0.49
N ARG A 102 21.76 18.89 -0.13
CA ARG A 102 23.01 19.33 -0.73
C ARG A 102 22.74 19.81 -2.15
N THR A 103 23.01 21.07 -2.39
CA THR A 103 22.88 21.70 -3.72
C THR A 103 24.28 22.03 -4.29
N GLY A 104 24.35 22.44 -5.55
CA GLY A 104 25.59 22.92 -6.15
C GLY A 104 26.17 24.18 -5.49
N HIS A 105 25.36 24.89 -4.69
CA HIS A 105 25.72 26.14 -4.00
C HIS A 105 25.96 25.95 -2.50
N GLY A 106 25.88 24.74 -1.97
CA GLY A 106 26.04 24.42 -0.56
C GLY A 106 24.95 23.52 -0.02
N THR A 107 24.86 23.46 1.32
CA THR A 107 23.86 22.66 2.04
C THR A 107 22.81 23.60 2.62
N THR A 108 21.55 23.23 2.51
CA THR A 108 20.45 24.00 3.14
C THR A 108 20.49 23.88 4.66
N ASP A 109 19.75 24.74 5.34
CA ASP A 109 19.49 24.57 6.77
C ASP A 109 18.72 23.28 7.04
N TRP A 110 18.84 22.76 8.27
CA TRP A 110 18.10 21.60 8.72
C TRP A 110 16.61 21.92 8.80
N SER A 111 15.80 21.06 8.21
CA SER A 111 14.33 21.17 8.28
C SER A 111 13.73 19.87 8.82
N GLN A 112 12.71 20.02 9.67
CA GLN A 112 12.01 18.87 10.22
C GLN A 112 11.16 18.16 9.18
N ILE A 113 11.20 16.83 9.21
CA ILE A 113 10.42 15.97 8.33
C ILE A 113 9.13 15.59 9.03
N GLY A 114 8.02 16.20 8.60
CA GLY A 114 6.66 15.91 9.12
C GLY A 114 5.83 14.96 8.25
N LYS A 115 6.36 14.56 7.09
CA LYS A 115 5.67 13.73 6.10
C LYS A 115 6.63 12.77 5.44
N GLY A 116 6.07 11.73 4.86
CA GLY A 116 6.79 10.77 4.06
C GLY A 116 7.34 9.59 4.85
N VAL A 117 7.66 8.53 4.11
CA VAL A 117 8.37 7.37 4.62
C VAL A 117 9.69 7.25 3.88
N HIS A 118 10.75 6.91 4.59
CA HIS A 118 12.11 6.95 4.08
C HIS A 118 12.29 5.95 2.94
N GLN A 119 12.60 6.44 1.73
CA GLN A 119 12.89 5.58 0.57
C GLN A 119 14.14 4.74 0.85
N GLY A 120 14.05 3.44 0.55
CA GLY A 120 15.12 2.48 0.86
C GLY A 120 15.06 1.85 2.27
N CYS A 121 14.21 2.33 3.16
CA CYS A 121 13.95 1.66 4.43
C CYS A 121 13.04 0.45 4.22
N ILE A 122 13.40 -0.68 4.81
CA ILE A 122 12.65 -1.95 4.72
C ILE A 122 11.22 -1.86 5.29
N LEU A 123 10.97 -0.92 6.19
CA LEU A 123 9.64 -0.66 6.79
C LEU A 123 8.74 0.18 5.91
N SER A 124 9.30 1.01 5.04
CA SER A 124 8.53 2.00 4.27
C SER A 124 7.49 1.40 3.34
N PRO A 125 7.76 0.29 2.62
CA PRO A 125 6.74 -0.39 1.84
C PRO A 125 5.55 -0.89 2.68
N CYS A 126 5.82 -1.38 3.90
CA CYS A 126 4.77 -1.85 4.81
C CYS A 126 3.92 -0.69 5.30
N LEU A 127 4.55 0.42 5.70
CA LEU A 127 3.86 1.62 6.18
C LEU A 127 3.05 2.28 5.07
N PHE A 128 3.61 2.36 3.87
CA PHE A 128 2.88 2.85 2.71
C PHE A 128 1.66 1.97 2.41
N ASN A 129 1.81 0.65 2.40
CA ASN A 129 0.70 -0.27 2.10
C ASN A 129 -0.49 -0.15 3.06
N LEU A 130 -0.28 0.29 4.30
CA LEU A 130 -1.36 0.58 5.25
C LEU A 130 -2.28 1.70 4.76
N TYR A 131 -1.71 2.69 4.07
CA TYR A 131 -2.44 3.88 3.64
C TYR A 131 -3.50 3.57 2.56
N PRO A 132 -3.15 2.96 1.41
CA PRO A 132 -4.14 2.54 0.42
C PRO A 132 -5.13 1.52 0.97
N GLU A 133 -4.70 0.64 1.89
CA GLU A 133 -5.59 -0.33 2.53
C GLU A 133 -6.70 0.36 3.32
N TYR A 134 -6.32 1.32 4.14
CA TYR A 134 -7.28 2.11 4.91
C TYR A 134 -8.25 2.88 4.00
N ILE A 135 -7.73 3.51 2.94
CA ILE A 135 -8.56 4.23 1.97
C ILE A 135 -9.60 3.28 1.34
N MET A 136 -9.17 2.10 0.93
CA MET A 136 -10.06 1.12 0.30
C MET A 136 -11.13 0.59 1.24
N ARG A 137 -10.79 0.33 2.51
CA ARG A 137 -11.75 -0.08 3.53
C ARG A 137 -12.81 1.00 3.79
N ASN A 138 -12.37 2.26 3.96
CA ASN A 138 -13.29 3.37 4.25
C ASN A 138 -14.11 3.83 3.04
N ALA A 139 -13.61 3.60 1.84
CA ALA A 139 -14.35 3.90 0.61
C ALA A 139 -15.45 2.86 0.31
N GLY A 140 -15.63 1.83 1.15
CA GLY A 140 -16.61 0.76 0.91
C GLY A 140 -16.33 -0.07 -0.34
N LEU A 141 -15.17 0.11 -0.95
CA LEU A 141 -14.78 -0.58 -2.19
C LEU A 141 -14.48 -2.08 -1.97
N GLU A 142 -14.42 -2.50 -0.72
CA GLU A 142 -14.32 -3.92 -0.34
C GLU A 142 -15.69 -4.58 -0.22
N GLU A 143 -16.78 -3.80 -0.06
CA GLU A 143 -18.12 -4.32 0.12
C GLU A 143 -18.85 -4.52 -1.21
N VAL A 144 -19.10 -5.76 -1.50
CA VAL A 144 -20.23 -6.44 -2.18
C VAL A 144 -20.65 -5.99 -3.60
N GLN A 145 -20.62 -4.72 -4.03
CA GLN A 145 -21.27 -4.33 -5.29
C GLN A 145 -20.32 -4.21 -6.51
N ALA A 146 -19.01 -4.11 -6.31
CA ALA A 146 -18.06 -3.92 -7.39
C ALA A 146 -17.16 -5.14 -7.66
N ARG A 147 -17.49 -6.30 -7.10
CA ARG A 147 -16.64 -7.49 -7.19
C ARG A 147 -16.89 -8.27 -8.47
N ILE A 148 -15.83 -8.42 -9.26
CA ILE A 148 -15.84 -9.35 -10.38
C ILE A 148 -15.71 -10.76 -9.83
N LYS A 149 -16.68 -11.63 -10.10
CA LYS A 149 -16.59 -13.05 -9.79
C LYS A 149 -15.99 -13.80 -10.98
N ILE A 150 -14.75 -14.25 -10.82
CA ILE A 150 -14.08 -15.09 -11.82
C ILE A 150 -13.66 -16.40 -11.15
N ALA A 151 -14.11 -17.52 -11.69
CA ALA A 151 -13.81 -18.87 -11.19
C ALA A 151 -14.07 -19.01 -9.67
N GLY A 152 -15.19 -18.44 -9.18
CA GLY A 152 -15.58 -18.49 -7.76
C GLY A 152 -14.82 -17.55 -6.83
N ARG A 153 -13.88 -16.77 -7.33
CA ARG A 153 -13.11 -15.78 -6.57
C ARG A 153 -13.63 -14.37 -6.83
N ASN A 154 -13.78 -13.60 -5.77
CA ASN A 154 -14.10 -12.17 -5.88
C ASN A 154 -12.79 -11.40 -6.06
N ILE A 155 -12.69 -10.63 -7.14
CA ILE A 155 -11.55 -9.78 -7.45
C ILE A 155 -12.08 -8.35 -7.61
N SER A 156 -11.64 -7.43 -6.75
CA SER A 156 -12.05 -6.01 -6.80
C SER A 156 -10.89 -5.08 -7.15
N ASN A 157 -9.70 -5.45 -6.76
CA ASN A 157 -8.52 -4.61 -7.00
C ASN A 157 -7.24 -5.45 -7.17
N LEU A 158 -6.29 -4.88 -7.88
CA LEU A 158 -4.91 -5.36 -7.99
C LEU A 158 -4.00 -4.23 -7.56
N ARG A 159 -3.02 -4.52 -6.70
CA ARG A 159 -2.08 -3.51 -6.22
C ARG A 159 -0.64 -3.95 -6.46
N TYR A 160 0.15 -3.03 -6.97
CA TYR A 160 1.58 -3.22 -7.14
C TYR A 160 2.32 -1.94 -6.77
N ALA A 161 3.06 -1.98 -5.68
CA ALA A 161 3.74 -0.80 -5.10
C ALA A 161 2.75 0.36 -4.90
N ASP A 162 2.97 1.47 -5.58
CA ASP A 162 2.12 2.68 -5.59
C ASP A 162 1.00 2.65 -6.64
N ASN A 163 0.93 1.64 -7.46
CA ASN A 163 -0.12 1.49 -8.47
C ASN A 163 -1.29 0.63 -7.95
N THR A 164 -2.49 1.15 -8.07
CA THR A 164 -3.72 0.44 -7.74
C THR A 164 -4.63 0.37 -8.95
N THR A 165 -5.12 -0.82 -9.29
CA THR A 165 -6.11 -1.02 -10.35
C THR A 165 -7.40 -1.48 -9.69
N LEU A 166 -8.46 -0.69 -9.84
CA LEU A 166 -9.81 -1.07 -9.43
C LEU A 166 -10.54 -1.70 -10.60
N MET A 167 -11.41 -2.65 -10.31
CA MET A 167 -12.18 -3.39 -11.31
C MET A 167 -13.63 -3.52 -10.90
N ALA A 168 -14.53 -3.29 -11.86
CA ALA A 168 -15.98 -3.44 -11.65
C ALA A 168 -16.68 -3.98 -12.89
N GLU A 169 -17.83 -4.64 -12.71
CA GLU A 169 -18.72 -5.09 -13.79
C GLU A 169 -19.65 -3.96 -14.31
N SER A 170 -19.77 -2.86 -13.59
CA SER A 170 -20.59 -1.70 -13.99
C SER A 170 -19.76 -0.43 -14.07
N LYS A 171 -20.25 0.57 -14.86
CA LYS A 171 -19.64 1.91 -14.94
C LYS A 171 -19.77 2.73 -13.65
N GLU A 172 -20.60 2.29 -12.73
CA GLU A 172 -20.85 2.99 -11.47
C GLU A 172 -19.78 2.65 -10.41
N LEU A 173 -18.54 3.01 -10.69
CA LEU A 173 -17.54 3.26 -9.65
C LEU A 173 -17.89 4.61 -9.00
N LYS A 174 -18.97 4.66 -8.23
CA LYS A 174 -19.27 5.84 -7.41
C LYS A 174 -18.27 5.85 -6.26
N ALA A 175 -17.29 6.75 -6.36
CA ALA A 175 -16.59 7.26 -5.20
C ALA A 175 -17.61 8.11 -4.42
N SER A 176 -18.10 7.57 -3.31
CA SER A 176 -18.86 8.32 -2.31
C SER A 176 -17.91 9.04 -1.38
#